data_0dc12e313e878c5d0bf2b71d2f5d439a
#
_entry.id   0dc12e313e878c5d0bf2b71d2f5d439a
#
_cell.length_a   1.000
_cell.length_b   1.000
_cell.length_c   1.000
_cell.angle_alpha   90.00
_cell.angle_beta   90.00
_cell.angle_gamma   90.00
#
_symmetry.space_group_name_H-M   'P 1'
#
loop_
_entity.id
_entity.type
_entity.pdbx_description
1 polymer ?
#
loop_
_entity_poly.entity_id
_entity_poly.type
_entity_poly.pdbx_seq_one_letter_code
_entity_poly.pdbx_strand_id
1 'polypeptide(L)'
;MKRRSWLTSSPAAAVLLPILGLIGAIAVWWLSTVVFGIESFLLPSPKDVVQKFSEQPGYLLQETGTSLLETIEGFLLAILIGVPIALVIVRSVVLERLVYPLLLMVNSIPKVAVAPLLVVWMGFGQWPKVVMVLLMCFFPIVISTAQGMKSTPTELVELMRSLNASRAQEFFKLRLRYAMPQIFTGFKVAISLAVIGSVIAEFVGATKGLGYVIQQSGASADTSLAFAAITLLSIMSIILFYGLVLLEHLLLPWAQEKR
;
A
#
# COMPACT_ATOMS: atom_id res chain seq x y z
N MET A 1 16.90 -35.50 3.15
CA MET A 1 16.02 -35.23 1.97
C MET A 1 14.57 -35.08 2.44
N LYS A 2 14.08 -33.83 2.64
CA LYS A 2 12.65 -33.60 2.93
C LYS A 2 11.86 -33.86 1.65
N ARG A 3 10.98 -34.87 1.65
CA ARG A 3 9.97 -35.08 0.58
C ARG A 3 9.16 -33.78 0.47
N ARG A 4 9.38 -33.00 -0.59
CA ARG A 4 8.45 -31.92 -0.96
C ARG A 4 7.11 -32.60 -1.25
N SER A 5 6.11 -32.34 -0.39
CA SER A 5 4.78 -32.90 -0.57
C SER A 5 4.21 -32.37 -1.89
N TRP A 6 3.50 -33.21 -2.63
CA TRP A 6 2.82 -32.87 -3.88
C TRP A 6 1.97 -31.58 -3.76
N LEU A 7 1.43 -31.31 -2.55
CA LEU A 7 0.67 -30.13 -2.21
C LEU A 7 1.46 -28.80 -2.30
N THR A 8 2.79 -28.83 -2.26
CA THR A 8 3.62 -27.61 -2.29
C THR A 8 4.32 -27.36 -3.63
N SER A 9 4.21 -28.27 -4.59
CA SER A 9 4.95 -28.21 -5.86
C SER A 9 4.08 -28.08 -7.11
N SER A 10 2.76 -28.23 -7.01
CA SER A 10 1.87 -28.07 -8.16
C SER A 10 1.41 -26.60 -8.33
N PRO A 11 1.39 -26.06 -9.56
CA PRO A 11 0.87 -24.70 -9.81
C PRO A 11 -0.61 -24.56 -9.40
N ALA A 12 -1.38 -25.64 -9.42
CA ALA A 12 -2.75 -25.66 -8.91
C ALA A 12 -2.82 -25.46 -7.40
N ALA A 13 -1.89 -26.03 -6.62
CA ALA A 13 -1.86 -25.82 -5.17
C ALA A 13 -1.54 -24.37 -4.78
N ALA A 14 -0.74 -23.68 -5.58
CA ALA A 14 -0.42 -22.27 -5.35
C ALA A 14 -1.65 -21.35 -5.46
N VAL A 15 -2.67 -21.74 -6.20
CA VAL A 15 -3.93 -20.99 -6.36
C VAL A 15 -5.01 -21.54 -5.41
N LEU A 16 -5.13 -22.86 -5.29
CA LEU A 16 -6.19 -23.49 -4.51
C LEU A 16 -6.02 -23.28 -3.00
N LEU A 17 -4.78 -23.32 -2.47
CA LEU A 17 -4.55 -23.16 -1.03
C LEU A 17 -4.97 -21.79 -0.49
N PRO A 18 -4.63 -20.65 -1.12
CA PRO A 18 -5.14 -19.34 -0.70
C PRO A 18 -6.66 -19.23 -0.76
N ILE A 19 -7.29 -19.78 -1.81
CA ILE A 19 -8.76 -19.78 -1.97
C ILE A 19 -9.42 -20.60 -0.85
N LEU A 20 -8.91 -21.79 -0.58
CA LEU A 20 -9.40 -22.62 0.53
C LEU A 20 -9.21 -21.96 1.88
N GLY A 21 -8.07 -21.26 2.07
CA GLY A 21 -7.82 -20.46 3.27
C GLY A 21 -8.85 -19.34 3.44
N LEU A 22 -9.16 -18.60 2.37
CA LEU A 22 -10.17 -17.55 2.39
C LEU A 22 -11.57 -18.09 2.67
N ILE A 23 -11.97 -19.16 1.99
CA ILE A 23 -13.26 -19.84 2.22
C ILE A 23 -13.33 -20.32 3.67
N GLY A 24 -12.25 -20.94 4.18
CA GLY A 24 -12.17 -21.39 5.56
C GLY A 24 -12.32 -20.24 6.56
N ALA A 25 -11.67 -19.10 6.34
CA ALA A 25 -11.79 -17.92 7.18
C ALA A 25 -13.24 -17.36 7.20
N ILE A 26 -13.87 -17.26 6.02
CA ILE A 26 -15.28 -16.82 5.91
C ILE A 26 -16.22 -17.83 6.60
N ALA A 27 -15.98 -19.14 6.45
CA ALA A 27 -16.76 -20.16 7.10
C ALA A 27 -16.64 -20.11 8.64
N VAL A 28 -15.43 -19.92 9.16
CA VAL A 28 -15.18 -19.74 10.60
C VAL A 28 -15.88 -18.48 11.11
N TRP A 29 -15.79 -17.35 10.38
CA TRP A 29 -16.51 -16.14 10.72
C TRP A 29 -18.04 -16.37 10.76
N TRP A 30 -18.62 -16.95 9.69
CA TRP A 30 -20.04 -17.26 9.65
C TRP A 30 -20.45 -18.22 10.76
N LEU A 31 -19.69 -19.30 10.99
CA LEU A 31 -19.99 -20.28 12.03
C LEU A 31 -19.95 -19.64 13.42
N SER A 32 -19.01 -18.73 13.68
CA SER A 32 -18.93 -18.02 14.97
C SER A 32 -20.16 -17.18 15.23
N THR A 33 -20.69 -16.47 14.23
CA THR A 33 -21.93 -15.67 14.41
C THR A 33 -23.16 -16.55 14.69
N VAL A 34 -23.25 -17.71 14.04
CA VAL A 34 -24.40 -18.63 14.20
C VAL A 34 -24.31 -19.43 15.50
N VAL A 35 -23.15 -20.04 15.82
CA VAL A 35 -22.99 -20.91 17.00
C VAL A 35 -23.08 -20.13 18.32
N PHE A 36 -22.47 -18.96 18.36
CA PHE A 36 -22.48 -18.13 19.58
C PHE A 36 -23.67 -17.17 19.64
N GLY A 37 -24.57 -17.15 18.63
CA GLY A 37 -25.72 -16.28 18.60
C GLY A 37 -25.37 -14.79 18.71
N ILE A 38 -24.24 -14.38 18.11
CA ILE A 38 -23.74 -13.01 18.24
C ILE A 38 -24.68 -12.07 17.48
N GLU A 39 -25.15 -11.03 18.17
CA GLU A 39 -26.02 -10.04 17.56
C GLU A 39 -25.30 -9.26 16.45
N SER A 40 -26.02 -8.96 15.35
CA SER A 40 -25.44 -8.34 14.14
C SER A 40 -24.84 -6.95 14.37
N PHE A 41 -25.26 -6.24 15.43
CA PHE A 41 -24.67 -4.95 15.79
C PHE A 41 -23.27 -5.09 16.43
N LEU A 42 -22.91 -6.28 16.97
CA LEU A 42 -21.58 -6.57 17.50
C LEU A 42 -20.68 -7.17 16.43
N LEU A 43 -21.16 -8.22 15.76
CA LEU A 43 -20.45 -8.90 14.68
C LEU A 43 -21.46 -9.35 13.61
N PRO A 44 -21.60 -8.60 12.50
CA PRO A 44 -22.50 -8.97 11.43
C PRO A 44 -22.05 -10.27 10.76
N SER A 45 -23.02 -11.05 10.29
CA SER A 45 -22.72 -12.24 9.49
C SER A 45 -22.26 -11.85 8.07
N PRO A 46 -21.53 -12.71 7.35
CA PRO A 46 -21.21 -12.48 5.93
C PRO A 46 -22.45 -12.19 5.08
N LYS A 47 -23.59 -12.79 5.42
CA LYS A 47 -24.87 -12.55 4.74
C LYS A 47 -25.35 -11.10 4.93
N ASP A 48 -25.26 -10.55 6.15
CA ASP A 48 -25.69 -9.18 6.46
C ASP A 48 -24.83 -8.16 5.71
N VAL A 49 -23.52 -8.44 5.60
CA VAL A 49 -22.60 -7.62 4.82
C VAL A 49 -22.96 -7.63 3.34
N VAL A 50 -23.21 -8.80 2.74
CA VAL A 50 -23.63 -8.92 1.33
C VAL A 50 -24.97 -8.23 1.09
N GLN A 51 -25.90 -8.32 2.04
CA GLN A 51 -27.19 -7.63 1.95
C GLN A 51 -27.01 -6.11 1.87
N LYS A 52 -26.09 -5.52 2.66
CA LYS A 52 -25.79 -4.08 2.60
C LYS A 52 -25.25 -3.63 1.24
N PHE A 53 -24.45 -4.46 0.57
CA PHE A 53 -24.03 -4.18 -0.81
C PHE A 53 -25.22 -4.13 -1.77
N SER A 54 -26.23 -4.96 -1.54
CA SER A 54 -27.44 -4.99 -2.38
C SER A 54 -28.39 -3.83 -2.11
N GLU A 55 -28.44 -3.35 -0.86
CA GLU A 55 -29.28 -2.24 -0.44
C GLU A 55 -28.77 -0.87 -0.93
N GLN A 56 -27.45 -0.65 -0.89
CA GLN A 56 -26.84 0.66 -1.16
C GLN A 56 -25.62 0.59 -2.10
N PRO A 57 -25.73 -0.07 -3.28
CA PRO A 57 -24.56 -0.28 -4.15
C PRO A 57 -23.99 1.04 -4.70
N GLY A 58 -24.85 1.99 -5.09
CA GLY A 58 -24.42 3.28 -5.62
C GLY A 58 -23.67 4.13 -4.60
N TYR A 59 -24.14 4.17 -3.37
CA TYR A 59 -23.48 4.87 -2.27
C TYR A 59 -22.10 4.29 -1.99
N LEU A 60 -22.00 2.98 -1.77
CA LEU A 60 -20.75 2.31 -1.48
C LEU A 60 -19.72 2.43 -2.60
N LEU A 61 -20.15 2.36 -3.87
CA LEU A 61 -19.27 2.57 -5.02
C LEU A 61 -18.77 4.01 -5.13
N GLN A 62 -19.62 5.00 -4.84
CA GLN A 62 -19.26 6.42 -4.84
C GLN A 62 -18.20 6.69 -3.76
N GLU A 63 -18.41 6.19 -2.54
CA GLU A 63 -17.47 6.37 -1.43
C GLU A 63 -16.16 5.61 -1.66
N THR A 64 -16.22 4.44 -2.30
CA THR A 64 -15.03 3.71 -2.77
C THR A 64 -14.22 4.55 -3.78
N GLY A 65 -14.91 5.18 -4.73
CA GLY A 65 -14.27 6.06 -5.72
C GLY A 65 -13.56 7.24 -5.07
N THR A 66 -14.14 7.83 -4.03
CA THR A 66 -13.54 8.92 -3.26
C THR A 66 -12.25 8.47 -2.58
N SER A 67 -12.29 7.39 -1.78
CA SER A 67 -11.10 6.85 -1.10
C SER A 67 -10.03 6.40 -2.08
N LEU A 68 -10.42 5.80 -3.22
CA LEU A 68 -9.49 5.37 -4.28
C LEU A 68 -8.74 6.57 -4.87
N LEU A 69 -9.46 7.64 -5.19
CA LEU A 69 -8.87 8.84 -5.79
C LEU A 69 -7.86 9.49 -4.83
N GLU A 70 -8.23 9.69 -3.56
CA GLU A 70 -7.35 10.22 -2.53
C GLU A 70 -6.10 9.35 -2.31
N THR A 71 -6.29 8.03 -2.31
CA THR A 71 -5.19 7.06 -2.19
C THR A 71 -4.21 7.17 -3.36
N ILE A 72 -4.71 7.22 -4.60
CA ILE A 72 -3.86 7.31 -5.80
C ILE A 72 -3.15 8.65 -5.86
N GLU A 73 -3.84 9.76 -5.63
CA GLU A 73 -3.23 11.09 -5.66
C GLU A 73 -2.09 11.23 -4.64
N GLY A 74 -2.33 10.83 -3.40
CA GLY A 74 -1.30 10.88 -2.36
C GLY A 74 -0.13 9.94 -2.63
N PHE A 75 -0.39 8.75 -3.16
CA PHE A 75 0.63 7.79 -3.55
C PHE A 75 1.50 8.31 -4.70
N LEU A 76 0.88 8.85 -5.76
CA LEU A 76 1.60 9.44 -6.89
C LEU A 76 2.44 10.65 -6.46
N LEU A 77 1.89 11.49 -5.60
CA LEU A 77 2.62 12.62 -5.03
C LEU A 77 3.81 12.16 -4.19
N ALA A 78 3.65 11.07 -3.43
CA ALA A 78 4.74 10.48 -2.67
C ALA A 78 5.86 9.92 -3.56
N ILE A 79 5.53 9.34 -4.71
CA ILE A 79 6.52 8.90 -5.71
C ILE A 79 7.22 10.12 -6.32
N LEU A 80 6.44 11.12 -6.73
CA LEU A 80 6.95 12.34 -7.38
C LEU A 80 7.95 13.10 -6.51
N ILE A 81 7.75 13.10 -5.20
CA ILE A 81 8.62 13.78 -4.24
C ILE A 81 9.68 12.83 -3.68
N GLY A 82 9.30 11.62 -3.30
CA GLY A 82 10.16 10.68 -2.59
C GLY A 82 11.27 10.10 -3.45
N VAL A 83 10.99 9.74 -4.72
CA VAL A 83 12.02 9.20 -5.60
C VAL A 83 13.12 10.23 -5.89
N PRO A 84 12.84 11.48 -6.31
CA PRO A 84 13.90 12.49 -6.50
C PRO A 84 14.71 12.75 -5.23
N ILE A 85 14.06 12.85 -4.06
CA ILE A 85 14.77 13.05 -2.78
C ILE A 85 15.71 11.88 -2.50
N ALA A 86 15.29 10.64 -2.70
CA ALA A 86 16.13 9.46 -2.54
C ALA A 86 17.36 9.50 -3.46
N LEU A 87 17.15 9.89 -4.75
CA LEU A 87 18.24 10.02 -5.72
C LEU A 87 19.25 11.10 -5.31
N VAL A 88 18.80 12.21 -4.73
CA VAL A 88 19.69 13.25 -4.21
C VAL A 88 20.47 12.75 -3.00
N ILE A 89 19.82 12.07 -2.07
CA ILE A 89 20.45 11.51 -0.85
C ILE A 89 21.59 10.55 -1.23
N VAL A 90 21.37 9.65 -2.19
CA VAL A 90 22.37 8.63 -2.59
C VAL A 90 23.58 9.22 -3.32
N ARG A 91 23.48 10.44 -3.85
CA ARG A 91 24.63 11.08 -4.56
C ARG A 91 25.80 11.43 -3.64
N SER A 92 25.55 11.60 -2.33
CA SER A 92 26.57 12.03 -1.37
C SER A 92 26.45 11.25 -0.06
N VAL A 93 27.55 10.61 0.34
CA VAL A 93 27.64 9.92 1.65
C VAL A 93 27.38 10.90 2.81
N VAL A 94 27.75 12.18 2.65
CA VAL A 94 27.50 13.21 3.66
C VAL A 94 26.00 13.48 3.77
N LEU A 95 25.31 13.69 2.64
CA LEU A 95 23.86 13.89 2.65
C LEU A 95 23.13 12.68 3.23
N GLU A 96 23.55 11.50 2.89
CA GLU A 96 22.96 10.29 3.44
C GLU A 96 23.09 10.24 4.97
N ARG A 97 24.30 10.43 5.51
CA ARG A 97 24.56 10.38 6.94
C ARG A 97 23.82 11.49 7.71
N LEU A 98 23.53 12.61 7.07
CA LEU A 98 22.75 13.71 7.66
C LEU A 98 21.25 13.46 7.60
N VAL A 99 20.74 13.04 6.43
CA VAL A 99 19.30 12.97 6.18
C VAL A 99 18.68 11.65 6.69
N TYR A 100 19.42 10.54 6.66
CA TYR A 100 18.88 9.25 7.07
C TYR A 100 18.39 9.21 8.52
N PRO A 101 19.16 9.72 9.52
CA PRO A 101 18.66 9.80 10.90
C PRO A 101 17.42 10.70 11.04
N LEU A 102 17.35 11.81 10.28
CA LEU A 102 16.19 12.70 10.30
C LEU A 102 14.94 12.01 9.72
N LEU A 103 15.11 11.24 8.63
CA LEU A 103 14.01 10.44 8.06
C LEU A 103 13.49 9.40 9.07
N LEU A 104 14.39 8.75 9.82
CA LEU A 104 14.00 7.81 10.87
C LEU A 104 13.25 8.51 12.00
N MET A 105 13.72 9.67 12.46
CA MET A 105 13.03 10.46 13.49
C MET A 105 11.63 10.85 13.05
N VAL A 106 11.48 11.40 11.85
CA VAL A 106 10.17 11.78 11.29
C VAL A 106 9.26 10.56 11.12
N ASN A 107 9.82 9.41 10.70
CA ASN A 107 9.04 8.19 10.55
C ASN A 107 8.55 7.62 11.88
N SER A 108 9.25 7.90 12.97
CA SER A 108 8.88 7.44 14.33
C SER A 108 7.70 8.22 14.92
N ILE A 109 7.33 9.36 14.33
CA ILE A 109 6.15 10.13 14.75
C ILE A 109 4.88 9.32 14.41
N PRO A 110 3.98 9.08 15.38
CA PRO A 110 2.70 8.42 15.12
C PRO A 110 1.87 9.23 14.12
N LYS A 111 1.83 8.79 12.87
CA LYS A 111 1.18 9.53 11.78
C LYS A 111 -0.31 9.77 12.03
N VAL A 112 -0.98 8.84 12.73
CA VAL A 112 -2.38 9.00 13.15
C VAL A 112 -2.61 10.27 13.98
N ALA A 113 -1.63 10.64 14.83
CA ALA A 113 -1.71 11.86 15.63
C ALA A 113 -1.52 13.14 14.81
N VAL A 114 -0.96 13.03 13.59
CA VAL A 114 -0.78 14.18 12.69
C VAL A 114 -2.06 14.51 11.92
N ALA A 115 -2.96 13.56 11.73
CA ALA A 115 -4.17 13.76 10.93
C ALA A 115 -5.04 14.95 11.40
N PRO A 116 -5.34 15.15 12.70
CA PRO A 116 -6.07 16.35 13.16
C PRO A 116 -5.33 17.66 12.87
N LEU A 117 -4.00 17.66 12.96
CA LEU A 117 -3.19 18.85 12.70
C LEU A 117 -3.25 19.24 11.23
N LEU A 118 -3.26 18.26 10.31
CA LEU A 118 -3.41 18.53 8.88
C LEU A 118 -4.74 19.23 8.59
N VAL A 119 -5.81 18.82 9.24
CA VAL A 119 -7.12 19.47 9.09
C VAL A 119 -7.09 20.91 9.65
N VAL A 120 -6.42 21.13 10.78
CA VAL A 120 -6.27 22.47 11.35
C VAL A 120 -5.46 23.40 10.44
N TRP A 121 -4.38 22.89 9.84
CA TRP A 121 -3.48 23.69 9.00
C TRP A 121 -4.01 23.93 7.58
N MET A 122 -4.70 22.97 7.00
CA MET A 122 -5.11 22.96 5.60
C MET A 122 -6.62 23.11 5.39
N GLY A 123 -7.39 23.09 6.49
CA GLY A 123 -8.84 23.10 6.44
C GLY A 123 -9.43 21.73 6.12
N PHE A 124 -10.76 21.69 6.02
CA PHE A 124 -11.50 20.50 5.57
C PHE A 124 -11.40 20.37 4.04
N GLY A 125 -11.34 19.14 3.55
CA GLY A 125 -11.33 18.89 2.10
C GLY A 125 -10.44 17.72 1.71
N GLN A 126 -10.01 17.73 0.44
CA GLN A 126 -9.22 16.65 -0.14
C GLN A 126 -7.73 16.72 0.25
N TRP A 127 -7.16 17.93 0.32
CA TRP A 127 -5.73 18.13 0.52
C TRP A 127 -5.15 17.52 1.81
N PRO A 128 -5.77 17.67 3.01
CA PRO A 128 -5.28 17.01 4.22
C PRO A 128 -5.17 15.50 4.05
N LYS A 129 -6.10 14.88 3.31
CA LYS A 129 -6.15 13.44 3.08
C LYS A 129 -5.03 13.00 2.13
N VAL A 130 -4.84 13.71 1.03
CA VAL A 130 -3.75 13.49 0.08
C VAL A 130 -2.38 13.61 0.76
N VAL A 131 -2.20 14.64 1.60
CA VAL A 131 -0.95 14.84 2.35
C VAL A 131 -0.75 13.75 3.40
N MET A 132 -1.81 13.26 4.04
CA MET A 132 -1.71 12.14 4.97
C MET A 132 -1.24 10.87 4.26
N VAL A 133 -1.80 10.55 3.10
CA VAL A 133 -1.36 9.44 2.27
C VAL A 133 0.11 9.61 1.85
N LEU A 134 0.50 10.81 1.41
CA LEU A 134 1.89 11.14 1.10
C LEU A 134 2.81 10.82 2.29
N LEU A 135 2.48 11.28 3.49
CA LEU A 135 3.29 11.05 4.70
C LEU A 135 3.43 9.57 5.04
N MET A 136 2.39 8.77 4.79
CA MET A 136 2.42 7.31 4.99
C MET A 136 3.35 6.62 3.99
N CYS A 137 3.33 7.06 2.73
CA CYS A 137 4.06 6.42 1.63
C CYS A 137 5.51 6.91 1.49
N PHE A 138 5.80 8.12 1.93
CA PHE A 138 7.07 8.81 1.69
C PHE A 138 8.28 8.01 2.15
N PHE A 139 8.28 7.55 3.41
CA PHE A 139 9.43 6.85 3.99
C PHE A 139 9.74 5.52 3.27
N PRO A 140 8.79 4.59 3.05
CA PRO A 140 9.05 3.37 2.31
C PRO A 140 9.60 3.62 0.90
N ILE A 141 9.06 4.63 0.20
CA ILE A 141 9.51 4.99 -1.15
C ILE A 141 10.95 5.49 -1.13
N VAL A 142 11.27 6.42 -0.24
CA VAL A 142 12.62 6.99 -0.14
C VAL A 142 13.64 5.92 0.21
N ILE A 143 13.35 5.11 1.23
CA ILE A 143 14.29 4.07 1.71
C ILE A 143 14.52 2.99 0.65
N SER A 144 13.45 2.46 0.06
CA SER A 144 13.57 1.41 -0.95
C SER A 144 14.28 1.91 -2.21
N THR A 145 14.05 3.16 -2.61
CA THR A 145 14.75 3.79 -3.73
C THR A 145 16.24 3.95 -3.42
N ALA A 146 16.56 4.47 -2.23
CA ALA A 146 17.95 4.65 -1.80
C ALA A 146 18.71 3.31 -1.72
N GLN A 147 18.08 2.28 -1.13
CA GLN A 147 18.65 0.95 -1.05
C GLN A 147 18.83 0.31 -2.43
N GLY A 148 17.84 0.44 -3.30
CA GLY A 148 17.90 -0.05 -4.67
C GLY A 148 19.06 0.56 -5.45
N MET A 149 19.27 1.87 -5.35
CA MET A 149 20.36 2.57 -6.01
C MET A 149 21.76 2.12 -5.53
N LYS A 150 21.86 1.63 -4.30
CA LYS A 150 23.10 1.12 -3.71
C LYS A 150 23.34 -0.37 -3.97
N SER A 151 22.33 -1.11 -4.39
CA SER A 151 22.44 -2.55 -4.61
C SER A 151 23.24 -2.93 -5.86
N THR A 152 23.66 -1.95 -6.67
CA THR A 152 24.45 -2.20 -7.87
C THR A 152 25.86 -2.68 -7.52
N PRO A 153 26.30 -3.88 -7.98
CA PRO A 153 27.63 -4.39 -7.73
C PRO A 153 28.71 -3.43 -8.25
N THR A 154 29.78 -3.26 -7.46
CA THR A 154 30.91 -2.38 -7.80
C THR A 154 31.62 -2.83 -9.06
N GLU A 155 31.71 -4.15 -9.29
CA GLU A 155 32.35 -4.76 -10.47
C GLU A 155 31.66 -4.32 -11.77
N LEU A 156 30.34 -4.22 -11.76
CA LEU A 156 29.59 -3.73 -12.93
C LEU A 156 29.80 -2.24 -13.18
N VAL A 157 29.97 -1.46 -12.11
CA VAL A 157 30.28 -0.03 -12.20
C VAL A 157 31.70 0.16 -12.79
N GLU A 158 32.66 -0.62 -12.31
CA GLU A 158 34.03 -0.60 -12.84
C GLU A 158 34.11 -1.04 -14.31
N LEU A 159 33.36 -2.07 -14.69
CA LEU A 159 33.22 -2.50 -16.07
C LEU A 159 32.68 -1.39 -16.97
N MET A 160 31.62 -0.69 -16.54
CA MET A 160 31.06 0.44 -17.29
C MET A 160 32.10 1.55 -17.47
N ARG A 161 32.89 1.82 -16.46
CA ARG A 161 33.97 2.84 -16.51
C ARG A 161 35.12 2.42 -17.43
N SER A 162 35.51 1.14 -17.41
CA SER A 162 36.52 0.63 -18.34
C SER A 162 36.11 0.71 -19.82
N LEU A 163 34.79 0.68 -20.06
CA LEU A 163 34.19 0.90 -21.38
C LEU A 163 33.98 2.39 -21.72
N ASN A 164 34.56 3.31 -20.94
CA ASN A 164 34.41 4.77 -21.09
C ASN A 164 32.96 5.24 -21.08
N ALA A 165 32.06 4.57 -20.31
CA ALA A 165 30.69 5.01 -20.18
C ALA A 165 30.60 6.34 -19.42
N SER A 166 29.75 7.26 -19.91
CA SER A 166 29.48 8.51 -19.24
C SER A 166 28.70 8.27 -17.94
N ARG A 167 28.76 9.23 -17.00
CA ARG A 167 27.99 9.17 -15.72
C ARG A 167 26.50 8.99 -15.96
N ALA A 168 25.95 9.60 -17.00
CA ALA A 168 24.54 9.44 -17.36
C ALA A 168 24.26 8.00 -17.86
N GLN A 169 25.16 7.41 -18.66
CA GLN A 169 25.03 6.02 -19.09
C GLN A 169 25.14 5.04 -17.92
N GLU A 170 26.11 5.25 -17.00
CA GLU A 170 26.22 4.46 -15.76
C GLU A 170 24.91 4.55 -14.96
N PHE A 171 24.33 5.75 -14.79
CA PHE A 171 23.11 5.95 -14.04
C PHE A 171 21.90 5.28 -14.72
N PHE A 172 21.56 5.64 -15.96
CA PHE A 172 20.34 5.19 -16.61
C PHE A 172 20.39 3.73 -17.09
N LYS A 173 21.55 3.28 -17.60
CA LYS A 173 21.68 1.93 -18.18
C LYS A 173 22.02 0.85 -17.15
N LEU A 174 22.65 1.22 -16.02
CA LEU A 174 23.07 0.26 -15.01
C LEU A 174 22.34 0.49 -13.69
N ARG A 175 22.66 1.58 -12.97
CA ARG A 175 22.19 1.78 -11.58
C ARG A 175 20.68 1.80 -11.47
N LEU A 176 19.99 2.58 -12.31
CA LEU A 176 18.54 2.68 -12.28
C LEU A 176 17.88 1.35 -12.61
N ARG A 177 18.36 0.65 -13.66
CA ARG A 177 17.83 -0.68 -14.02
C ARG A 177 18.00 -1.70 -12.90
N TYR A 178 19.14 -1.66 -12.22
CA TYR A 178 19.43 -2.55 -11.09
C TYR A 178 18.58 -2.22 -9.85
N ALA A 179 18.28 -0.93 -9.66
CA ALA A 179 17.48 -0.43 -8.54
C ALA A 179 15.98 -0.68 -8.70
N MET A 180 15.46 -0.75 -9.94
CA MET A 180 14.02 -0.82 -10.22
C MET A 180 13.27 -1.91 -9.44
N PRO A 181 13.74 -3.18 -9.32
CA PRO A 181 13.03 -4.20 -8.55
C PRO A 181 12.85 -3.83 -7.08
N GLN A 182 13.87 -3.21 -6.47
CA GLN A 182 13.82 -2.75 -5.09
C GLN A 182 12.89 -1.54 -4.93
N ILE A 183 12.87 -0.62 -5.89
CA ILE A 183 11.95 0.51 -5.94
C ILE A 183 10.51 0.02 -6.00
N PHE A 184 10.20 -0.94 -6.87
CA PHE A 184 8.87 -1.55 -6.94
C PHE A 184 8.48 -2.30 -5.66
N THR A 185 9.44 -2.92 -4.98
CA THR A 185 9.20 -3.49 -3.64
C THR A 185 8.76 -2.40 -2.66
N GLY A 186 9.41 -1.24 -2.68
CA GLY A 186 9.01 -0.07 -1.91
C GLY A 186 7.61 0.45 -2.28
N PHE A 187 7.28 0.52 -3.55
CA PHE A 187 5.96 0.94 -4.03
C PHE A 187 4.85 -0.01 -3.57
N LYS A 188 5.09 -1.33 -3.58
CA LYS A 188 4.12 -2.32 -3.08
C LYS A 188 3.85 -2.18 -1.57
N VAL A 189 4.87 -1.88 -0.78
CA VAL A 189 4.68 -1.55 0.64
C VAL A 189 3.94 -0.22 0.80
N ALA A 190 4.35 0.79 0.04
CA ALA A 190 3.76 2.13 0.14
C ALA A 190 2.28 2.16 -0.27
N ILE A 191 1.85 1.42 -1.30
CA ILE A 191 0.45 1.43 -1.75
C ILE A 191 -0.49 0.85 -0.68
N SER A 192 -0.04 -0.18 0.05
CA SER A 192 -0.82 -0.72 1.18
C SER A 192 -0.94 0.29 2.32
N LEU A 193 0.14 1.04 2.59
CA LEU A 193 0.12 2.14 3.56
C LEU A 193 -0.68 3.34 3.07
N ALA A 194 -0.79 3.56 1.76
CA ALA A 194 -1.60 4.61 1.16
C ALA A 194 -3.09 4.45 1.52
N VAL A 195 -3.62 3.24 1.41
CA VAL A 195 -5.01 2.93 1.80
C VAL A 195 -5.23 3.17 3.29
N ILE A 196 -4.26 2.79 4.14
CA ILE A 196 -4.35 3.08 5.59
C ILE A 196 -4.33 4.59 5.82
N GLY A 197 -3.50 5.33 5.09
CA GLY A 197 -3.38 6.79 5.20
C GLY A 197 -4.68 7.52 4.83
N SER A 198 -5.36 7.11 3.74
CA SER A 198 -6.65 7.70 3.36
C SER A 198 -7.71 7.47 4.42
N VAL A 199 -7.83 6.24 4.93
CA VAL A 199 -8.80 5.89 5.99
C VAL A 199 -8.56 6.71 7.27
N ILE A 200 -7.30 6.83 7.72
CA ILE A 200 -6.96 7.62 8.91
C ILE A 200 -7.36 9.10 8.72
N ALA A 201 -7.09 9.64 7.54
CA ALA A 201 -7.45 11.02 7.24
C ALA A 201 -8.98 11.21 7.13
N GLU A 202 -9.68 10.23 6.58
CA GLU A 202 -11.13 10.24 6.49
C GLU A 202 -11.81 10.17 7.85
N PHE A 203 -11.21 9.50 8.85
CA PHE A 203 -11.73 9.50 10.23
C PHE A 203 -11.70 10.88 10.91
N VAL A 204 -10.86 11.80 10.45
CA VAL A 204 -10.61 13.08 11.15
C VAL A 204 -11.33 14.28 10.52
N GLY A 205 -12.40 14.09 9.83
CA GLY A 205 -13.14 15.26 9.34
C GLY A 205 -13.51 15.19 7.88
N ALA A 206 -13.62 13.98 7.35
CA ALA A 206 -14.21 13.77 6.03
C ALA A 206 -15.74 13.77 6.13
N THR A 207 -16.35 14.10 5.01
CA THR A 207 -17.80 13.96 4.76
C THR A 207 -18.08 12.92 3.68
N LYS A 208 -17.02 12.29 3.15
CA LYS A 208 -17.05 11.28 2.09
C LYS A 208 -15.87 10.34 2.23
N GLY A 209 -15.98 9.16 1.63
CA GLY A 209 -14.97 8.11 1.63
C GLY A 209 -15.37 6.93 2.51
N LEU A 210 -14.73 5.77 2.27
CA LEU A 210 -15.05 4.54 3.00
C LEU A 210 -14.72 4.63 4.49
N GLY A 211 -13.68 5.39 4.88
CA GLY A 211 -13.37 5.64 6.28
C GLY A 211 -14.46 6.47 6.96
N TYR A 212 -15.00 7.49 6.28
CA TYR A 212 -16.16 8.22 6.75
C TYR A 212 -17.37 7.30 6.94
N VAL A 213 -17.62 6.40 5.98
CA VAL A 213 -18.72 5.41 6.09
C VAL A 213 -18.53 4.54 7.34
N ILE A 214 -17.31 4.04 7.60
CA ILE A 214 -17.02 3.23 8.79
C ILE A 214 -17.29 4.02 10.07
N GLN A 215 -16.82 5.26 10.14
CA GLN A 215 -17.03 6.11 11.33
C GLN A 215 -18.50 6.42 11.57
N GLN A 216 -19.22 6.80 10.52
CA GLN A 216 -20.64 7.12 10.57
C GLN A 216 -21.49 5.90 10.95
N SER A 217 -21.17 4.73 10.37
CA SER A 217 -21.83 3.47 10.68
C SER A 217 -21.61 3.03 12.12
N GLY A 218 -20.40 3.25 12.67
CA GLY A 218 -20.11 3.02 14.08
C GLY A 218 -20.95 3.89 15.00
N ALA A 219 -21.12 5.18 14.66
CA ALA A 219 -21.93 6.11 15.43
C ALA A 219 -23.44 5.77 15.40
N SER A 220 -23.93 5.19 14.30
CA SER A 220 -25.33 4.77 14.11
C SER A 220 -25.61 3.31 14.50
N ALA A 221 -24.60 2.58 15.00
CA ALA A 221 -24.67 1.14 15.31
C ALA A 221 -25.05 0.25 14.10
N ASP A 222 -24.83 0.74 12.86
CA ASP A 222 -24.96 -0.07 11.63
C ASP A 222 -23.63 -0.78 11.30
N THR A 223 -23.28 -1.74 12.13
CA THR A 223 -22.02 -2.49 12.00
C THR A 223 -21.94 -3.26 10.68
N SER A 224 -23.06 -3.68 10.11
CA SER A 224 -23.11 -4.35 8.81
C SER A 224 -22.60 -3.43 7.68
N LEU A 225 -22.95 -2.15 7.71
CA LEU A 225 -22.47 -1.16 6.76
C LEU A 225 -20.97 -0.86 6.96
N ALA A 226 -20.51 -0.78 8.22
CA ALA A 226 -19.09 -0.63 8.53
C ALA A 226 -18.26 -1.80 7.97
N PHE A 227 -18.72 -3.05 8.15
CA PHE A 227 -18.04 -4.23 7.61
C PHE A 227 -18.08 -4.29 6.07
N ALA A 228 -19.15 -3.81 5.45
CA ALA A 228 -19.22 -3.66 3.99
C ALA A 228 -18.15 -2.68 3.49
N ALA A 229 -18.00 -1.52 4.14
CA ALA A 229 -16.96 -0.55 3.80
C ALA A 229 -15.54 -1.08 4.04
N ILE A 230 -15.28 -1.80 5.14
CA ILE A 230 -14.00 -2.48 5.41
C ILE A 230 -13.69 -3.53 4.34
N THR A 231 -14.69 -4.28 3.90
CA THR A 231 -14.53 -5.26 2.83
C THR A 231 -14.13 -4.59 1.51
N LEU A 232 -14.77 -3.47 1.16
CA LEU A 232 -14.40 -2.69 -0.03
C LEU A 232 -12.99 -2.10 0.07
N LEU A 233 -12.59 -1.58 1.22
CA LEU A 233 -11.21 -1.13 1.45
C LEU A 233 -10.20 -2.27 1.24
N SER A 234 -10.52 -3.46 1.74
CA SER A 234 -9.65 -4.63 1.56
C SER A 234 -9.54 -5.03 0.09
N ILE A 235 -10.66 -5.06 -0.64
CA ILE A 235 -10.69 -5.33 -2.08
C ILE A 235 -9.91 -4.27 -2.85
N MET A 236 -10.12 -3.00 -2.55
CA MET A 236 -9.42 -1.87 -3.15
C MET A 236 -7.90 -1.98 -2.94
N SER A 237 -7.47 -2.28 -1.72
CA SER A 237 -6.05 -2.47 -1.38
C SER A 237 -5.42 -3.63 -2.17
N ILE A 238 -6.13 -4.75 -2.29
CA ILE A 238 -5.70 -5.92 -3.06
C ILE A 238 -5.57 -5.57 -4.55
N ILE A 239 -6.56 -4.90 -5.12
CA ILE A 239 -6.55 -4.47 -6.52
C ILE A 239 -5.37 -3.54 -6.80
N LEU A 240 -5.14 -2.55 -5.94
CA LEU A 240 -4.02 -1.62 -6.08
C LEU A 240 -2.66 -2.32 -5.97
N PHE A 241 -2.52 -3.25 -5.02
CA PHE A 241 -1.31 -4.03 -4.85
C PHE A 241 -1.00 -4.90 -6.07
N TYR A 242 -1.99 -5.67 -6.55
CA TYR A 242 -1.80 -6.52 -7.73
C TYR A 242 -1.67 -5.70 -9.02
N GLY A 243 -2.28 -4.51 -9.09
CA GLY A 243 -2.03 -3.54 -10.15
C GLY A 243 -0.56 -3.13 -10.23
N LEU A 244 0.08 -2.87 -9.09
CA LEU A 244 1.53 -2.60 -9.03
C LEU A 244 2.37 -3.82 -9.37
N VAL A 245 1.97 -5.04 -8.97
CA VAL A 245 2.64 -6.27 -9.36
C VAL A 245 2.58 -6.47 -10.88
N LEU A 246 1.44 -6.20 -11.49
CA LEU A 246 1.29 -6.25 -12.94
C LEU A 246 2.16 -5.20 -13.64
N LEU A 247 2.19 -3.97 -13.14
CA LEU A 247 3.07 -2.91 -13.66
C LEU A 247 4.55 -3.30 -13.53
N GLU A 248 4.97 -3.87 -12.42
CA GLU A 248 6.33 -4.40 -12.26
C GLU A 248 6.64 -5.45 -13.33
N HIS A 249 5.73 -6.40 -13.56
CA HIS A 249 5.91 -7.45 -14.57
C HIS A 249 6.04 -6.89 -15.98
N LEU A 250 5.25 -5.88 -16.32
CA LEU A 250 5.26 -5.25 -17.64
C LEU A 250 6.50 -4.37 -17.85
N LEU A 251 6.94 -3.66 -16.80
CA LEU A 251 8.04 -2.70 -16.90
C LEU A 251 9.41 -3.32 -16.65
N LEU A 252 9.50 -4.46 -15.95
CA LEU A 252 10.75 -5.10 -15.52
C LEU A 252 10.86 -6.57 -15.98
N PRO A 253 10.75 -6.88 -17.28
CA PRO A 253 10.83 -8.28 -17.75
C PRO A 253 12.18 -8.93 -17.39
N TRP A 254 13.26 -8.14 -17.36
CA TRP A 254 14.60 -8.63 -17.01
C TRP A 254 14.80 -9.02 -15.53
N ALA A 255 13.89 -8.60 -14.63
CA ALA A 255 14.01 -8.92 -13.22
C ALA A 255 13.38 -10.29 -12.87
N GLN A 256 12.62 -10.87 -13.79
CA GLN A 256 11.88 -12.12 -13.58
C GLN A 256 12.77 -13.36 -13.78
N GLU A 257 13.82 -13.29 -14.59
CA GLU A 257 14.71 -14.42 -14.86
C GLU A 257 15.54 -14.88 -13.64
N LYS A 258 15.53 -14.12 -12.55
CA LYS A 258 16.31 -14.41 -11.33
C LYS A 258 15.47 -14.94 -10.15
N ARG A 259 14.18 -15.19 -10.33
CA ARG A 259 13.31 -15.83 -9.34
C ARG A 259 12.97 -17.26 -9.73
#